data_c16fec07c89d54a19ed83b4a0187b8cd
#
_entry.id   c16fec07c89d54a19ed83b4a0187b8cd
#
_cell.length_a   1.000
_cell.length_b   1.000
_cell.length_c   1.000
_cell.angle_alpha   90.00
_cell.angle_beta   90.00
_cell.angle_gamma   90.00
#
_symmetry.space_group_name_H-M   'P 1'
#
loop_
_entity.id
_entity.type
_entity.pdbx_description
1 polymer ?
#
loop_
_entity_poly.entity_id
_entity_poly.type
_entity_poly.pdbx_seq_one_letter_code
_entity_poly.pdbx_strand_id
1 'polypeptide(L)'
;MSETAPARLHLSDQGERKFLVEAETARAIWLHASARLRPQLWVANRPITFHRTTYFDTPDHAYLRGTGPVAQRIRVREYASAATEGSPLELERSCYLELKRSARGRRSKSRLEIDAGEVDRHLAQVGEVLLPCLTTWYQRAALTNDTESIRITLDTEIHYCPPQQIGAPCGAAPAAFARARSPILEVKTWGPLPAWLRALVRSLEEATDFSKFRAGMQAAAAYANGGSRVAQAG
;
A
#
# COMPACT_ATOMS: atom_id res chain seq x y z
N MET A 1 -25.39 11.61 27.15
CA MET A 1 -24.02 11.10 27.26
C MET A 1 -23.33 11.44 25.96
N SER A 2 -22.45 12.43 25.98
CA SER A 2 -21.80 12.98 24.78
C SER A 2 -20.64 12.08 24.40
N GLU A 3 -20.73 11.44 23.25
CA GLU A 3 -19.68 10.62 22.66
C GLU A 3 -18.62 11.57 22.07
N THR A 4 -17.50 11.70 22.76
CA THR A 4 -16.36 12.48 22.31
C THR A 4 -15.71 11.79 21.11
N ALA A 5 -15.83 12.41 19.94
CA ALA A 5 -15.14 11.97 18.74
C ALA A 5 -13.63 11.88 19.01
N PRO A 6 -12.93 10.82 18.54
CA PRO A 6 -11.50 10.68 18.77
C PRO A 6 -10.74 11.86 18.13
N ALA A 7 -9.85 12.45 18.91
CA ALA A 7 -9.00 13.55 18.49
C ALA A 7 -8.30 13.22 17.17
N ARG A 8 -8.50 14.03 16.13
CA ARG A 8 -7.76 13.97 14.88
C ARG A 8 -6.28 14.27 15.20
N LEU A 9 -5.46 13.24 15.26
CA LEU A 9 -4.01 13.38 15.33
C LEU A 9 -3.55 14.19 14.12
N HIS A 10 -2.92 15.34 14.36
CA HIS A 10 -2.38 16.18 13.32
C HIS A 10 -1.31 15.42 12.52
N LEU A 11 -1.50 15.33 11.21
CA LEU A 11 -0.59 14.64 10.27
C LEU A 11 0.82 15.26 10.20
N SER A 12 1.04 16.42 10.81
CA SER A 12 2.32 17.15 10.80
C SER A 12 3.45 16.44 11.55
N ASP A 13 3.13 15.58 12.52
CA ASP A 13 4.13 14.93 13.39
C ASP A 13 4.37 13.46 13.06
N GLN A 14 3.83 12.98 11.94
CA GLN A 14 4.02 11.61 11.49
C GLN A 14 5.30 11.47 10.67
N GLY A 15 6.30 10.80 11.23
CA GLY A 15 7.45 10.30 10.48
C GLY A 15 7.08 9.02 9.72
N GLU A 16 7.34 8.97 8.41
CA GLU A 16 7.21 7.77 7.59
C GLU A 16 8.54 7.49 6.91
N ARG A 17 9.11 6.31 7.17
CA ARG A 17 10.35 5.84 6.54
C ARG A 17 10.10 4.51 5.86
N LYS A 18 10.65 4.32 4.66
CA LYS A 18 10.52 3.09 3.88
C LYS A 18 11.88 2.54 3.53
N PHE A 19 11.96 1.23 3.51
CA PHE A 19 13.17 0.50 3.19
C PHE A 19 12.83 -0.66 2.26
N LEU A 20 13.63 -0.84 1.21
CA LEU A 20 13.65 -2.06 0.41
C LEU A 20 14.69 -2.97 1.06
N VAL A 21 14.29 -4.12 1.53
CA VAL A 21 15.15 -4.97 2.35
C VAL A 21 15.23 -6.38 1.78
N GLU A 22 16.35 -7.04 1.98
CA GLU A 22 16.47 -8.47 1.69
C GLU A 22 15.56 -9.28 2.63
N ALA A 23 15.07 -10.43 2.18
CA ALA A 23 14.11 -11.24 2.91
C ALA A 23 14.62 -11.66 4.30
N GLU A 24 15.89 -12.02 4.44
CA GLU A 24 16.50 -12.38 5.73
C GLU A 24 16.57 -11.19 6.68
N THR A 25 16.97 -10.03 6.16
CA THR A 25 16.99 -8.78 6.92
C THR A 25 15.60 -8.40 7.38
N ALA A 26 14.60 -8.50 6.50
CA ALA A 26 13.20 -8.26 6.84
C ALA A 26 12.74 -9.17 7.99
N ARG A 27 13.06 -10.46 7.90
CA ARG A 27 12.74 -11.45 8.94
C ARG A 27 13.40 -11.13 10.28
N ALA A 28 14.69 -10.80 10.27
CA ALA A 28 15.42 -10.45 11.51
C ALA A 28 14.83 -9.21 12.18
N ILE A 29 14.55 -8.15 11.41
CA ILE A 29 13.90 -6.93 11.88
C ILE A 29 12.52 -7.23 12.45
N TRP A 30 11.73 -8.04 11.74
CA TRP A 30 10.39 -8.43 12.16
C TRP A 30 10.38 -9.16 13.49
N LEU A 31 11.26 -10.17 13.66
CA LEU A 31 11.40 -10.91 14.92
C LEU A 31 11.82 -10.00 16.08
N HIS A 32 12.75 -9.07 15.83
CA HIS A 32 13.18 -8.13 16.87
C HIS A 32 12.07 -7.15 17.24
N ALA A 33 11.31 -6.67 16.27
CA ALA A 33 10.19 -5.75 16.49
C ALA A 33 9.01 -6.43 17.18
N SER A 34 8.68 -7.69 16.84
CA SER A 34 7.57 -8.44 17.44
C SER A 34 7.80 -8.80 18.92
N ALA A 35 9.05 -8.74 19.42
CA ALA A 35 9.34 -8.85 20.83
C ALA A 35 8.93 -7.60 21.65
N ARG A 36 8.60 -6.48 20.99
CA ARG A 36 8.29 -5.16 21.60
C ARG A 36 6.95 -4.59 21.17
N LEU A 37 6.40 -5.08 20.07
CA LEU A 37 5.17 -4.61 19.47
C LEU A 37 4.22 -5.80 19.31
N ARG A 38 2.94 -5.53 19.36
CA ARG A 38 1.90 -6.54 19.12
C ARG A 38 1.48 -6.57 17.65
N PRO A 39 1.05 -7.71 17.12
CA PRO A 39 0.42 -7.77 15.81
C PRO A 39 -0.80 -6.86 15.74
N GLN A 40 -0.89 -6.08 14.66
CA GLN A 40 -2.11 -5.36 14.33
C GLN A 40 -2.99 -6.29 13.49
N LEU A 41 -4.10 -6.71 14.09
CA LEU A 41 -5.06 -7.58 13.41
C LEU A 41 -6.02 -6.71 12.59
N TRP A 42 -6.34 -7.15 11.39
CA TRP A 42 -7.20 -6.42 10.47
C TRP A 42 -8.40 -7.27 10.06
N VAL A 43 -8.45 -7.61 8.78
CA VAL A 43 -9.51 -8.39 8.18
C VAL A 43 -9.63 -9.75 8.86
N ALA A 44 -10.82 -10.13 9.25
CA ALA A 44 -11.12 -11.40 9.91
C ALA A 44 -10.21 -11.72 11.12
N ASN A 45 -9.73 -10.67 11.80
CA ASN A 45 -8.84 -10.79 12.97
C ASN A 45 -7.51 -11.54 12.68
N ARG A 46 -6.99 -11.40 11.45
CA ARG A 46 -5.77 -12.07 10.98
C ARG A 46 -4.55 -11.17 11.05
N PRO A 47 -3.37 -11.72 11.37
CA PRO A 47 -2.11 -10.97 11.42
C PRO A 47 -1.56 -10.62 10.02
N ILE A 48 -2.00 -11.35 8.98
CA ILE A 48 -1.63 -11.11 7.59
C ILE A 48 -2.89 -10.82 6.80
N THR A 49 -2.84 -9.75 6.02
CA THR A 49 -3.90 -9.37 5.07
C THR A 49 -3.36 -9.35 3.66
N PHE A 50 -4.19 -9.74 2.71
CA PHE A 50 -3.90 -9.62 1.30
C PHE A 50 -4.52 -8.32 0.79
N HIS A 51 -3.75 -7.57 0.03
CA HIS A 51 -4.16 -6.28 -0.51
C HIS A 51 -4.20 -6.37 -2.02
N ARG A 52 -5.37 -6.12 -2.61
CA ARG A 52 -5.51 -5.79 -4.01
C ARG A 52 -5.65 -4.27 -4.10
N THR A 53 -4.80 -3.62 -4.88
CA THR A 53 -4.84 -2.16 -5.02
C THR A 53 -4.78 -1.80 -6.48
N THR A 54 -5.88 -1.25 -7.01
CA THR A 54 -5.97 -0.75 -8.37
C THR A 54 -5.73 0.75 -8.39
N TYR A 55 -4.77 1.20 -9.20
CA TYR A 55 -4.41 2.60 -9.37
C TYR A 55 -5.09 3.17 -10.60
N PHE A 56 -5.47 4.44 -10.49
CA PHE A 56 -6.12 5.20 -11.55
C PHE A 56 -5.27 6.41 -11.91
N ASP A 57 -5.22 6.70 -13.21
CA ASP A 57 -4.51 7.86 -13.76
C ASP A 57 -5.31 8.43 -14.95
N THR A 58 -4.94 9.61 -15.37
CA THR A 58 -5.45 10.18 -16.62
C THR A 58 -4.98 9.36 -17.84
N PRO A 59 -5.67 9.44 -18.99
CA PRO A 59 -5.27 8.68 -20.19
C PRO A 59 -3.83 8.92 -20.62
N ASP A 60 -3.30 10.10 -20.32
CA ASP A 60 -1.93 10.49 -20.62
C ASP A 60 -0.95 10.27 -19.45
N HIS A 61 -1.39 9.63 -18.37
CA HIS A 61 -0.58 9.35 -17.15
C HIS A 61 -0.01 10.61 -16.47
N ALA A 62 -0.80 11.68 -16.38
CA ALA A 62 -0.35 12.95 -15.80
C ALA A 62 0.07 12.81 -14.32
N TYR A 63 -0.59 11.96 -13.54
CA TYR A 63 -0.24 11.75 -12.13
C TYR A 63 1.07 10.97 -11.97
N LEU A 64 1.32 9.97 -12.81
CA LEU A 64 2.58 9.25 -12.85
C LEU A 64 3.74 10.18 -13.20
N ARG A 65 3.54 11.02 -14.22
CA ARG A 65 4.55 12.00 -14.70
C ARG A 65 4.72 13.17 -13.76
N GLY A 66 3.74 13.44 -12.89
CA GLY A 66 3.75 14.60 -12.01
C GLY A 66 3.64 15.93 -12.78
N THR A 67 3.00 15.92 -13.95
CA THR A 67 2.84 17.11 -14.82
C THR A 67 1.62 17.95 -14.46
N GLY A 68 0.75 17.48 -13.58
CA GLY A 68 -0.40 18.25 -13.09
C GLY A 68 -0.01 19.30 -12.05
N PRO A 69 -0.87 20.31 -11.81
CA PRO A 69 -0.65 21.37 -10.82
C PRO A 69 -0.57 20.82 -9.37
N VAL A 70 -1.05 19.62 -9.17
CA VAL A 70 -1.07 18.90 -7.90
C VAL A 70 -0.63 17.47 -8.15
N ALA A 71 0.43 17.05 -7.46
CA ALA A 71 0.81 15.63 -7.50
C ALA A 71 -0.30 14.80 -6.83
N GLN A 72 -0.93 13.94 -7.59
CA GLN A 72 -2.04 13.11 -7.13
C GLN A 72 -1.70 11.63 -7.24
N ARG A 73 -2.34 10.84 -6.40
CA ARG A 73 -2.38 9.39 -6.51
C ARG A 73 -3.76 8.93 -6.08
N ILE A 74 -4.47 8.32 -7.01
CA ILE A 74 -5.82 7.80 -6.80
C ILE A 74 -5.76 6.29 -6.91
N ARG A 75 -6.34 5.62 -5.93
CA ARG A 75 -6.38 4.16 -5.93
C ARG A 75 -7.62 3.65 -5.19
N VAL A 76 -8.10 2.50 -5.61
CA VAL A 76 -9.06 1.70 -4.86
C VAL A 76 -8.31 0.53 -4.23
N ARG A 77 -8.50 0.35 -2.93
CA ARG A 77 -7.91 -0.75 -2.17
C ARG A 77 -8.99 -1.69 -1.69
N GLU A 78 -8.79 -2.95 -1.96
CA GLU A 78 -9.57 -4.06 -1.48
C GLU A 78 -8.71 -4.91 -0.54
N TYR A 79 -9.35 -5.53 0.42
CA TYR A 79 -8.71 -6.46 1.34
C TYR A 79 -9.26 -7.84 1.11
N ALA A 80 -8.41 -8.84 1.27
CA ALA A 80 -8.80 -10.22 1.23
C ALA A 80 -8.18 -10.99 2.39
N SER A 81 -8.83 -12.05 2.80
CA SER A 81 -8.33 -13.00 3.78
C SER A 81 -8.61 -14.43 3.31
N ALA A 82 -7.82 -15.36 3.82
CA ALA A 82 -8.12 -16.80 3.69
C ALA A 82 -8.74 -17.28 4.99
N ALA A 83 -9.77 -18.11 4.93
CA ALA A 83 -10.40 -18.69 6.12
C ALA A 83 -9.40 -19.56 6.90
N THR A 84 -8.60 -20.36 6.18
CA THR A 84 -7.49 -21.16 6.69
C THR A 84 -6.31 -21.05 5.76
N GLU A 85 -5.14 -21.53 6.20
CA GLU A 85 -3.97 -21.64 5.31
C GLU A 85 -4.31 -22.57 4.13
N GLY A 86 -4.03 -22.09 2.90
CA GLY A 86 -4.36 -22.80 1.67
C GLY A 86 -5.78 -22.63 1.15
N SER A 87 -6.69 -22.00 1.91
CA SER A 87 -8.03 -21.66 1.41
C SER A 87 -7.97 -20.59 0.34
N PRO A 88 -8.95 -20.54 -0.59
CA PRO A 88 -9.12 -19.43 -1.49
C PRO A 88 -9.22 -18.10 -0.74
N LEU A 89 -8.67 -17.05 -1.34
CA LEU A 89 -8.80 -15.69 -0.81
C LEU A 89 -10.22 -15.16 -1.08
N GLU A 90 -10.83 -14.61 -0.06
CA GLU A 90 -12.12 -13.93 -0.15
C GLU A 90 -11.93 -12.44 0.07
N LEU A 91 -12.49 -11.63 -0.83
CA LEU A 91 -12.50 -10.18 -0.68
C LEU A 91 -13.52 -9.75 0.37
N GLU A 92 -13.16 -8.74 1.15
CA GLU A 92 -14.12 -8.00 1.95
C GLU A 92 -15.15 -7.30 1.03
N ARG A 93 -16.36 -7.10 1.56
CA ARG A 93 -17.44 -6.43 0.80
C ARG A 93 -17.12 -4.98 0.50
N SER A 94 -16.48 -4.30 1.46
CA SER A 94 -16.09 -2.91 1.31
C SER A 94 -14.74 -2.77 0.62
N CYS A 95 -14.61 -1.74 -0.20
CA CYS A 95 -13.33 -1.27 -0.71
C CYS A 95 -13.08 0.19 -0.27
N TYR A 96 -11.88 0.67 -0.49
CA TYR A 96 -11.47 1.98 -0.02
C TYR A 96 -10.92 2.81 -1.16
N LEU A 97 -11.63 3.90 -1.50
CA LEU A 97 -11.10 4.92 -2.40
C LEU A 97 -10.13 5.80 -1.60
N GLU A 98 -8.88 5.82 -2.01
CA GLU A 98 -7.82 6.61 -1.36
C GLU A 98 -7.24 7.64 -2.34
N LEU A 99 -7.28 8.91 -1.96
CA LEU A 99 -6.67 10.00 -2.68
C LEU A 99 -5.51 10.56 -1.86
N LYS A 100 -4.32 10.61 -2.45
CA LYS A 100 -3.18 11.34 -1.89
C LYS A 100 -2.89 12.52 -2.80
N ARG A 101 -2.84 13.70 -2.22
CA ARG A 101 -2.51 14.95 -2.93
C ARG A 101 -1.31 15.61 -2.27
N SER A 102 -0.44 16.19 -3.08
CA SER A 102 0.66 17.02 -2.60
C SER A 102 0.70 18.29 -3.43
N ALA A 103 0.47 19.43 -2.79
CA ALA A 103 0.49 20.75 -3.42
C ALA A 103 1.20 21.74 -2.50
N ARG A 104 2.14 22.51 -3.04
CA ARG A 104 2.86 23.58 -2.32
C ARG A 104 3.41 23.13 -0.96
N GLY A 105 4.03 21.93 -0.90
CA GLY A 105 4.58 21.36 0.33
C GLY A 105 3.54 20.79 1.32
N ARG A 106 2.25 20.96 1.06
CA ARG A 106 1.17 20.36 1.87
C ARG A 106 0.77 19.02 1.30
N ARG A 107 0.70 18.01 2.17
CA ARG A 107 0.21 16.67 1.82
C ARG A 107 -1.16 16.47 2.45
N SER A 108 -2.11 15.97 1.66
CA SER A 108 -3.41 15.53 2.15
C SER A 108 -3.64 14.08 1.74
N LYS A 109 -4.35 13.36 2.60
CA LYS A 109 -4.82 12.00 2.32
C LYS A 109 -6.28 11.94 2.71
N SER A 110 -7.13 11.51 1.79
CA SER A 110 -8.50 11.10 2.10
C SER A 110 -8.64 9.61 1.87
N ARG A 111 -9.51 8.98 2.64
CA ARG A 111 -9.90 7.59 2.51
C ARG A 111 -11.40 7.49 2.75
N LEU A 112 -12.10 6.95 1.80
CA LEU A 112 -13.53 6.74 1.84
C LEU A 112 -13.79 5.23 1.69
N GLU A 113 -14.59 4.68 2.58
CA GLU A 113 -15.11 3.32 2.46
C GLU A 113 -16.34 3.35 1.55
N ILE A 114 -16.37 2.48 0.56
CA ILE A 114 -17.42 2.43 -0.46
C ILE A 114 -17.67 0.98 -0.88
N ASP A 115 -18.83 0.72 -1.45
CA ASP A 115 -19.08 -0.54 -2.12
C ASP A 115 -18.38 -0.57 -3.50
N ALA A 116 -17.98 -1.75 -3.93
CA ALA A 116 -17.28 -1.93 -5.21
C ALA A 116 -18.09 -1.40 -6.41
N GLY A 117 -19.43 -1.52 -6.39
CA GLY A 117 -20.32 -1.01 -7.44
C GLY A 117 -20.45 0.51 -7.51
N GLU A 118 -19.96 1.23 -6.48
CA GLU A 118 -20.03 2.69 -6.41
C GLU A 118 -18.75 3.40 -6.87
N VAL A 119 -17.69 2.65 -7.16
CA VAL A 119 -16.35 3.18 -7.49
C VAL A 119 -16.42 4.18 -8.63
N ASP A 120 -17.07 3.85 -9.74
CA ASP A 120 -17.14 4.71 -10.92
C ASP A 120 -17.85 6.03 -10.60
N ARG A 121 -18.93 6.00 -9.82
CA ARG A 121 -19.64 7.19 -9.37
C ARG A 121 -18.73 8.12 -8.55
N HIS A 122 -17.92 7.57 -7.67
CA HIS A 122 -17.00 8.35 -6.85
C HIS A 122 -15.79 8.86 -7.64
N LEU A 123 -15.28 8.08 -8.60
CA LEU A 123 -14.22 8.53 -9.50
C LEU A 123 -14.68 9.69 -10.38
N ALA A 124 -15.91 9.66 -10.89
CA ALA A 124 -16.50 10.76 -11.67
C ALA A 124 -16.52 12.10 -10.90
N GLN A 125 -16.61 12.06 -9.56
CA GLN A 125 -16.59 13.27 -8.74
C GLN A 125 -15.19 13.94 -8.65
N VAL A 126 -14.13 13.27 -9.11
CA VAL A 126 -12.79 13.85 -9.16
C VAL A 126 -12.70 14.96 -10.21
N GLY A 127 -13.58 14.96 -11.21
CA GLY A 127 -13.66 15.98 -12.26
C GLY A 127 -12.69 15.77 -13.42
N GLU A 128 -12.04 14.60 -13.50
CA GLU A 128 -11.12 14.21 -14.56
C GLU A 128 -11.49 12.81 -15.06
N VAL A 129 -11.16 12.53 -16.33
CA VAL A 129 -11.27 11.17 -16.85
C VAL A 129 -10.18 10.32 -16.27
N LEU A 130 -10.55 9.30 -15.51
CA LEU A 130 -9.64 8.39 -14.84
C LEU A 130 -9.80 6.97 -15.37
N LEU A 131 -8.69 6.36 -15.75
CA LEU A 131 -8.64 4.98 -16.22
C LEU A 131 -7.82 4.12 -15.24
N PRO A 132 -8.24 2.87 -15.00
CA PRO A 132 -7.43 1.95 -14.24
C PRO A 132 -6.16 1.61 -15.04
N CYS A 133 -4.98 1.77 -14.44
CA CYS A 133 -3.71 1.63 -15.15
C CYS A 133 -2.79 0.55 -14.57
N LEU A 134 -2.98 0.14 -13.31
CA LEU A 134 -2.18 -0.86 -12.64
C LEU A 134 -2.95 -1.49 -11.50
N THR A 135 -2.84 -2.80 -11.32
CA THR A 135 -3.23 -3.48 -10.08
C THR A 135 -2.00 -4.06 -9.40
N THR A 136 -1.89 -3.89 -8.09
CA THR A 136 -0.87 -4.54 -7.26
C THR A 136 -1.52 -5.49 -6.26
N TRP A 137 -0.96 -6.70 -6.14
CA TRP A 137 -1.27 -7.67 -5.11
C TRP A 137 -0.10 -7.79 -4.15
N TYR A 138 -0.35 -7.86 -2.86
CA TYR A 138 0.70 -8.11 -1.87
C TYR A 138 0.12 -8.58 -0.54
N GLN A 139 0.93 -9.26 0.22
CA GLN A 139 0.66 -9.58 1.61
C GLN A 139 1.19 -8.47 2.50
N ARG A 140 0.48 -8.15 3.58
CA ARG A 140 0.92 -7.20 4.60
C ARG A 140 0.76 -7.79 5.99
N ALA A 141 1.83 -7.78 6.74
CA ALA A 141 1.81 -7.90 8.19
C ALA A 141 2.05 -6.52 8.81
N ALA A 142 1.50 -6.29 10.01
CA ALA A 142 1.68 -5.04 10.73
C ALA A 142 1.88 -5.29 12.22
N LEU A 143 2.77 -4.49 12.81
CA LEU A 143 3.03 -4.44 14.25
C LEU A 143 2.75 -3.03 14.75
N THR A 144 2.22 -2.91 15.95
CA THR A 144 1.96 -1.62 16.61
C THR A 144 2.19 -1.72 18.11
N ASN A 145 2.44 -0.59 18.76
CA ASN A 145 2.41 -0.50 20.22
C ASN A 145 0.99 -0.19 20.72
N ASP A 146 0.77 -0.24 22.04
CA ASP A 146 -0.55 -0.05 22.64
C ASP A 146 -1.13 1.35 22.40
N THR A 147 -0.28 2.36 22.27
CA THR A 147 -0.70 3.74 21.97
C THR A 147 -0.85 4.03 20.49
N GLU A 148 -0.59 3.04 19.62
CA GLU A 148 -0.57 3.18 18.16
C GLU A 148 0.35 4.29 17.63
N SER A 149 1.28 4.76 18.47
CA SER A 149 2.26 5.79 18.11
C SER A 149 3.43 5.25 17.31
N ILE A 150 3.58 3.92 17.22
CA ILE A 150 4.54 3.23 16.37
C ILE A 150 3.78 2.21 15.53
N ARG A 151 4.05 2.20 14.24
CA ARG A 151 3.54 1.17 13.34
C ARG A 151 4.62 0.73 12.38
N ILE A 152 4.89 -0.57 12.36
CA ILE A 152 5.80 -1.20 11.40
C ILE A 152 4.94 -2.08 10.49
N THR A 153 5.08 -1.93 9.18
CA THR A 153 4.45 -2.83 8.21
C THR A 153 5.49 -3.50 7.34
N LEU A 154 5.26 -4.76 7.03
CA LEU A 154 6.06 -5.54 6.10
C LEU A 154 5.16 -5.99 4.96
N ASP A 155 5.47 -5.52 3.76
CA ASP A 155 4.81 -5.93 2.52
C ASP A 155 5.69 -6.94 1.80
N THR A 156 5.12 -8.11 1.53
CA THR A 156 5.79 -9.23 0.85
C THR A 156 4.95 -9.69 -0.34
N GLU A 157 5.51 -10.55 -1.17
CA GLU A 157 4.83 -11.14 -2.33
C GLU A 157 4.14 -10.07 -3.20
N ILE A 158 4.88 -9.01 -3.54
CA ILE A 158 4.33 -7.88 -4.28
C ILE A 158 4.34 -8.22 -5.76
N HIS A 159 3.15 -8.34 -6.34
CA HIS A 159 2.92 -8.61 -7.75
C HIS A 159 2.35 -7.37 -8.44
N TYR A 160 2.83 -7.10 -9.64
CA TYR A 160 2.34 -6.07 -10.53
C TYR A 160 1.57 -6.72 -11.67
N CYS A 161 0.31 -6.33 -11.82
CA CYS A 161 -0.65 -6.97 -12.72
C CYS A 161 -1.31 -5.93 -13.62
N PRO A 162 -1.83 -6.34 -14.79
CA PRO A 162 -2.77 -5.50 -15.53
C PRO A 162 -3.93 -5.04 -14.65
N PRO A 163 -4.58 -3.93 -14.95
CA PRO A 163 -5.76 -3.47 -14.24
C PRO A 163 -6.81 -4.56 -14.09
N GLN A 164 -7.39 -4.68 -12.91
CA GLN A 164 -8.44 -5.64 -12.59
C GLN A 164 -9.73 -4.93 -12.23
N GLN A 165 -10.84 -5.60 -12.50
CA GLN A 165 -12.14 -5.12 -12.07
C GLN A 165 -12.25 -5.11 -10.56
N ILE A 166 -12.68 -3.99 -10.00
CA ILE A 166 -12.97 -3.85 -8.58
C ILE A 166 -14.15 -4.75 -8.21
N GLY A 167 -14.08 -5.43 -7.08
CA GLY A 167 -15.12 -6.36 -6.63
C GLY A 167 -15.10 -7.73 -7.32
N ALA A 168 -14.31 -7.92 -8.38
CA ALA A 168 -14.19 -9.24 -8.98
C ALA A 168 -13.62 -10.26 -7.98
N PRO A 169 -14.15 -11.50 -7.93
CA PRO A 169 -13.65 -12.53 -7.04
C PRO A 169 -12.13 -12.70 -7.14
N CYS A 170 -11.51 -13.06 -6.02
CA CYS A 170 -10.12 -13.50 -6.01
C CYS A 170 -10.06 -14.89 -6.66
N GLY A 171 -10.01 -14.95 -7.98
CA GLY A 171 -9.63 -16.17 -8.69
C GLY A 171 -8.16 -16.50 -8.49
N ALA A 172 -7.63 -17.44 -9.29
CA ALA A 172 -6.19 -17.61 -9.41
C ALA A 172 -5.56 -16.23 -9.66
N ALA A 173 -4.46 -15.92 -8.92
CA ALA A 173 -3.81 -14.62 -9.06
C ALA A 173 -3.60 -14.33 -10.55
N PRO A 174 -4.03 -13.17 -11.06
CA PRO A 174 -3.90 -12.87 -12.47
C PRO A 174 -2.43 -12.91 -12.84
N ALA A 175 -2.13 -13.25 -14.08
CA ALA A 175 -0.77 -13.30 -14.56
C ALA A 175 -0.08 -11.97 -14.30
N ALA A 176 0.77 -11.93 -13.28
CA ALA A 176 1.60 -10.78 -13.00
C ALA A 176 2.62 -10.62 -14.13
N PHE A 177 2.77 -9.40 -14.64
CA PHE A 177 3.85 -9.13 -15.59
C PHE A 177 5.18 -8.88 -14.88
N ALA A 178 5.16 -8.59 -13.59
CA ALA A 178 6.35 -8.43 -12.76
C ALA A 178 6.09 -8.71 -11.28
N ARG A 179 7.18 -8.99 -10.55
CA ARG A 179 7.20 -9.09 -9.09
C ARG A 179 8.26 -8.16 -8.51
N ALA A 180 8.02 -7.61 -7.33
CA ALA A 180 9.08 -6.87 -6.63
C ALA A 180 10.16 -7.84 -6.15
N ARG A 181 11.42 -7.42 -6.23
CA ARG A 181 12.58 -8.21 -5.77
C ARG A 181 12.65 -8.30 -4.26
N SER A 182 12.30 -7.21 -3.61
CA SER A 182 12.52 -7.03 -2.17
C SER A 182 11.22 -6.77 -1.43
N PRO A 183 11.05 -7.31 -0.22
CA PRO A 183 10.07 -6.85 0.73
C PRO A 183 10.18 -5.35 1.00
N ILE A 184 9.07 -4.72 1.37
CA ILE A 184 9.03 -3.32 1.75
C ILE A 184 8.73 -3.23 3.24
N LEU A 185 9.70 -2.72 3.99
CA LEU A 185 9.53 -2.36 5.38
C LEU A 185 9.14 -0.89 5.47
N GLU A 186 8.01 -0.58 6.10
CA GLU A 186 7.59 0.79 6.36
C GLU A 186 7.45 1.01 7.87
N VAL A 187 8.13 2.04 8.37
CA VAL A 187 8.09 2.46 9.76
C VAL A 187 7.38 3.80 9.84
N LYS A 188 6.32 3.86 10.63
CA LYS A 188 5.59 5.08 10.97
C LYS A 188 5.68 5.36 12.45
N THR A 189 5.99 6.61 12.79
CA THR A 189 5.98 7.06 14.18
C THR A 189 5.29 8.40 14.29
N TRP A 190 4.57 8.58 15.37
CA TRP A 190 4.09 9.88 15.82
C TRP A 190 5.03 10.35 16.94
N GLY A 191 5.88 11.32 16.63
CA GLY A 191 6.97 11.76 17.48
C GLY A 191 8.32 11.14 17.13
N PRO A 192 9.33 11.28 18.01
CA PRO A 192 10.70 10.84 17.74
C PRO A 192 10.79 9.32 17.66
N LEU A 193 11.64 8.85 16.74
CA LEU A 193 11.93 7.43 16.60
C LEU A 193 12.59 6.88 17.87
N PRO A 194 12.04 5.86 18.55
CA PRO A 194 12.64 5.26 19.73
C PRO A 194 14.05 4.74 19.46
N ALA A 195 14.92 4.80 20.48
CA ALA A 195 16.32 4.42 20.34
C ALA A 195 16.52 2.99 19.80
N TRP A 196 15.74 2.03 20.30
CA TRP A 196 15.79 0.64 19.83
C TRP A 196 15.43 0.50 18.36
N LEU A 197 14.40 1.23 17.89
CA LEU A 197 13.93 1.17 16.50
C LEU A 197 14.91 1.91 15.58
N ARG A 198 15.48 3.02 16.05
CA ARG A 198 16.55 3.73 15.35
C ARG A 198 17.77 2.84 15.14
N ALA A 199 18.20 2.11 16.20
CA ALA A 199 19.30 1.16 16.10
C ALA A 199 19.01 0.04 15.10
N LEU A 200 17.76 -0.44 15.06
CA LEU A 200 17.33 -1.52 14.19
C LEU A 200 17.38 -1.16 12.71
N VAL A 201 17.04 0.10 12.36
CA VAL A 201 16.97 0.54 10.95
C VAL A 201 18.16 1.39 10.51
N ARG A 202 19.14 1.65 11.39
CA ARG A 202 20.26 2.59 11.12
C ARG A 202 21.14 2.20 9.93
N SER A 203 21.27 0.89 9.66
CA SER A 203 22.09 0.35 8.57
C SER A 203 21.31 0.20 7.25
N LEU A 204 20.02 0.50 7.26
CA LEU A 204 19.19 0.38 6.09
C LEU A 204 19.20 1.67 5.28
N GLU A 205 19.28 1.53 3.97
CA GLU A 205 19.10 2.64 3.06
C GLU A 205 17.62 2.99 2.94
N GLU A 206 17.28 4.26 3.17
CA GLU A 206 15.91 4.74 3.09
C GLU A 206 15.49 4.96 1.65
N ALA A 207 14.43 4.29 1.22
CA ALA A 207 13.84 4.41 -0.10
C ALA A 207 12.82 5.57 -0.12
N THR A 208 13.31 6.82 -0.05
CA THR A 208 12.47 8.03 0.11
C THR A 208 11.46 8.21 -1.01
N ASP A 209 11.82 7.91 -2.24
CA ASP A 209 10.99 8.10 -3.44
C ASP A 209 10.27 6.83 -3.91
N PHE A 210 10.40 5.74 -3.15
CA PHE A 210 9.79 4.49 -3.55
C PHE A 210 8.26 4.54 -3.51
N SER A 211 7.66 4.07 -4.58
CA SER A 211 6.21 3.92 -4.72
C SER A 211 5.88 2.67 -5.53
N LYS A 212 5.05 1.77 -4.97
CA LYS A 212 4.53 0.61 -5.70
C LYS A 212 3.91 0.98 -7.04
N PHE A 213 3.21 2.12 -7.10
CA PHE A 213 2.62 2.63 -8.34
C PHE A 213 3.70 2.92 -9.39
N ARG A 214 4.72 3.71 -9.04
CA ARG A 214 5.79 4.05 -9.98
C ARG A 214 6.58 2.82 -10.41
N ALA A 215 6.98 1.97 -9.47
CA ALA A 215 7.69 0.73 -9.77
C ALA A 215 6.88 -0.21 -10.69
N GLY A 216 5.58 -0.35 -10.41
CA GLY A 216 4.71 -1.17 -11.24
C GLY A 216 4.50 -0.61 -12.64
N MET A 217 4.35 0.71 -12.81
CA MET A 217 4.24 1.33 -14.13
C MET A 217 5.54 1.23 -14.93
N GLN A 218 6.70 1.35 -14.28
CA GLN A 218 7.99 1.11 -14.92
C GLN A 218 8.13 -0.34 -15.40
N ALA A 219 7.71 -1.29 -14.57
CA ALA A 219 7.72 -2.70 -14.94
C ALA A 219 6.73 -3.01 -16.09
N ALA A 220 5.55 -2.36 -16.10
CA ALA A 220 4.58 -2.49 -17.19
C ALA A 220 5.15 -1.99 -18.52
N ALA A 221 5.83 -0.83 -18.51
CA ALA A 221 6.48 -0.30 -19.69
C ALA A 221 7.60 -1.21 -20.21
N ALA A 222 8.43 -1.77 -19.32
CA ALA A 222 9.47 -2.73 -19.68
C ALA A 222 8.88 -4.01 -20.29
N TYR A 223 7.78 -4.52 -19.72
CA TYR A 223 7.08 -5.68 -20.24
C TYR A 223 6.49 -5.44 -21.63
N ALA A 224 5.86 -4.28 -21.86
CA ALA A 224 5.29 -3.92 -23.16
C ALA A 224 6.35 -3.79 -24.26
N ASN A 225 7.59 -3.41 -23.90
CA ASN A 225 8.72 -3.28 -24.82
C ASN A 225 9.47 -4.61 -25.08
N GLY A 226 8.86 -5.76 -24.79
CA GLY A 226 9.44 -7.07 -25.10
C GLY A 226 10.32 -7.67 -24.00
N GLY A 227 10.25 -7.14 -22.79
CA GLY A 227 10.86 -7.76 -21.60
C GLY A 227 10.26 -9.14 -21.29
N SER A 228 11.07 -10.05 -20.79
CA SER A 228 10.66 -11.40 -20.38
C SER A 228 9.45 -11.40 -19.45
N ARG A 229 8.60 -12.41 -19.55
CA ARG A 229 7.31 -12.55 -18.83
C ARG A 229 7.37 -12.44 -17.29
N VAL A 230 8.53 -12.26 -16.70
CA VAL A 230 8.68 -11.96 -15.26
C VAL A 230 9.85 -10.99 -15.09
N ALA A 231 9.63 -9.71 -15.38
CA ALA A 231 10.58 -8.68 -14.99
C ALA A 231 10.54 -8.52 -13.45
N GLN A 232 11.71 -8.59 -12.82
CA GLN A 232 11.84 -8.26 -11.40
C GLN A 232 11.96 -6.74 -11.30
N ALA A 233 10.96 -6.08 -10.74
CA ALA A 233 11.01 -4.64 -10.47
C ALA A 233 11.90 -4.36 -9.25
N GLY A 234 12.90 -3.53 -9.45
CA GLY A 234 13.84 -3.08 -8.41
C GLY A 234 13.24 -2.02 -7.50
#